data_0597c65032585cd2d0ce26f4f9eeb51b
#
_entry.id   0597c65032585cd2d0ce26f4f9eeb51b
#
_cell.length_a   1.000
_cell.length_b   1.000
_cell.length_c   1.000
_cell.angle_alpha   90.00
_cell.angle_beta   90.00
_cell.angle_gamma   90.00
#
_symmetry.space_group_name_H-M   'P 1'
#
loop_
_entity.id
_entity.type
_entity.pdbx_description
1 polymer ?
#
loop_
_entity_poly.entity_id
_entity_poly.type
_entity_poly.pdbx_seq_one_letter_code
_entity_poly.pdbx_strand_id
1 'polypeptide(L)'
;MKSKIILGMLAGVCASAVSAQNQYGALNFLGNDINGTARFVGMGGAMSALGADLSTISTNPAGIALFRGNDFAATFGYNSNVAKSDWGNSVMKETRNKASFDQIGVVWSTKVGNKTDVRYVNFGFNYHKRANFNRQFAAKGNLNGNSLSGQMASMMANSGMYNVYGDFKKLLDSDNPYTDSYYFGTPYLVAMGARTGLLDVAYNKTPGGKEEITQFVGWNGKDGEYFSRESGSISEYDFNLSYNVRDRFYFGLTLGLYDIDYKRTSSYGEYLTSGGYVGSMTLNNTTSTEGMGVDLKFGAIIRPFEYSPFRFGIAIHTPTWYNMSDRYMAVLATDLSSASQPYTENLMDYLPGGQYAFDYRFVTPWRFNLSMGTVVGGVMALDAEYEFEKYSAAKLLNTEGYDLNGTNAISETLKGVHTFRVGMETKVTSAFSVRAGYNFRSAPITDDAFKNIMVTDETRTDPEYMNLKSRQAVSVGLGYRGRVIYADIAYKYDFYKADFYPFDGGIDQSGNLFVPATKVTNERHQVLFTLGAHF
;
A
#
# COMPACT_ATOMS: atom_id res chain seq x y z
N MET A 1 2.46 3.66 54.09
CA MET A 1 2.67 2.81 52.90
C MET A 1 1.44 2.69 51.97
N LYS A 2 0.35 3.42 52.15
CA LYS A 2 -0.87 3.35 51.29
C LYS A 2 -0.99 4.50 50.28
N SER A 3 -0.13 5.51 50.36
CA SER A 3 -0.19 6.70 49.48
C SER A 3 0.66 6.59 48.20
N LYS A 4 1.57 5.60 48.08
CA LYS A 4 2.41 5.41 46.91
C LYS A 4 1.84 4.43 45.85
N ILE A 5 0.78 3.71 46.23
CA ILE A 5 0.10 2.76 45.30
C ILE A 5 -0.95 3.48 44.42
N ILE A 6 -1.51 4.60 44.92
CA ILE A 6 -2.51 5.38 44.17
C ILE A 6 -1.86 6.25 43.06
N LEU A 7 -0.60 6.67 43.23
CA LEU A 7 0.11 7.44 42.22
C LEU A 7 0.64 6.56 41.05
N GLY A 8 0.78 5.25 41.29
CA GLY A 8 1.19 4.29 40.25
C GLY A 8 0.04 3.81 39.36
N MET A 9 -1.21 3.93 39.80
CA MET A 9 -2.38 3.55 38.99
C MET A 9 -2.94 4.71 38.15
N LEU A 10 -2.60 5.97 38.45
CA LEU A 10 -2.98 7.12 37.61
C LEU A 10 -2.00 7.36 36.42
N ALA A 11 -0.80 6.78 36.46
CA ALA A 11 0.16 6.88 35.36
C ALA A 11 -0.02 5.79 34.29
N GLY A 12 -0.92 4.82 34.48
CA GLY A 12 -1.19 3.71 33.58
C GLY A 12 -2.37 3.90 32.63
N VAL A 13 -3.08 5.02 32.68
CA VAL A 13 -4.33 5.26 31.91
C VAL A 13 -4.15 6.26 30.76
N CYS A 14 -2.97 6.83 30.57
CA CYS A 14 -2.73 7.87 29.56
C CYS A 14 -1.83 7.40 28.39
N ALA A 15 -2.00 6.18 27.89
CA ALA A 15 -1.37 5.78 26.65
C ALA A 15 -2.24 4.77 25.88
N SER A 16 -3.54 4.99 25.75
CA SER A 16 -4.25 4.53 24.57
C SER A 16 -3.79 5.45 23.43
N ALA A 17 -2.66 5.11 22.81
CA ALA A 17 -2.20 5.78 21.63
C ALA A 17 -3.32 5.67 20.58
N VAL A 18 -4.02 6.78 20.34
CA VAL A 18 -4.96 6.90 19.24
C VAL A 18 -4.20 6.50 17.98
N SER A 19 -4.54 5.37 17.39
CA SER A 19 -3.83 4.82 16.22
C SER A 19 -4.48 5.36 14.97
N ALA A 20 -3.74 6.15 14.20
CA ALA A 20 -4.19 6.66 12.91
C ALA A 20 -3.93 5.69 11.75
N GLN A 21 -3.43 4.47 12.03
CA GLN A 21 -3.03 3.50 11.02
C GLN A 21 -3.75 2.16 11.16
N ASN A 22 -4.10 1.58 10.00
CA ASN A 22 -4.79 0.31 9.89
C ASN A 22 -4.14 -0.60 8.83
N GLN A 23 -4.68 -1.81 8.68
CA GLN A 23 -4.19 -2.81 7.72
C GLN A 23 -4.19 -2.34 6.26
N TYR A 24 -5.12 -1.48 5.85
CA TYR A 24 -5.20 -0.98 4.46
C TYR A 24 -4.14 0.09 4.19
N GLY A 25 -3.85 0.95 5.18
CA GLY A 25 -2.71 1.87 5.12
C GLY A 25 -1.39 1.12 5.00
N ALA A 26 -1.17 0.12 5.87
CA ALA A 26 0.02 -0.72 5.84
C ALA A 26 0.20 -1.46 4.51
N LEU A 27 -0.91 -1.99 3.94
CA LEU A 27 -0.89 -2.74 2.69
C LEU A 27 -0.37 -1.93 1.49
N ASN A 28 -0.56 -0.61 1.48
CA ASN A 28 -0.02 0.27 0.43
C ASN A 28 1.52 0.25 0.39
N PHE A 29 2.19 0.03 1.52
CA PHE A 29 3.66 0.10 1.65
C PHE A 29 4.34 -1.27 1.66
N LEU A 30 3.59 -2.38 1.70
CA LEU A 30 4.12 -3.75 1.69
C LEU A 30 4.49 -4.26 0.29
N GLY A 31 3.79 -3.82 -0.74
CA GLY A 31 3.94 -4.36 -2.09
C GLY A 31 5.16 -3.81 -2.85
N ASN A 32 5.69 -4.64 -3.76
CA ASN A 32 6.71 -4.24 -4.72
C ASN A 32 6.13 -4.33 -6.14
N ASP A 33 6.37 -3.31 -6.95
CA ASP A 33 6.14 -3.40 -8.40
C ASP A 33 7.32 -4.12 -9.07
N ILE A 34 7.04 -4.85 -10.17
CA ILE A 34 8.12 -5.28 -11.07
C ILE A 34 8.57 -4.03 -11.81
N ASN A 35 9.71 -3.49 -11.43
CA ASN A 35 10.30 -2.30 -12.01
C ASN A 35 11.83 -2.39 -12.00
N GLY A 36 12.50 -1.57 -12.82
CA GLY A 36 13.95 -1.61 -12.97
C GLY A 36 14.37 -1.48 -14.42
N THR A 37 15.42 -2.18 -14.87
CA THR A 37 15.82 -2.21 -16.27
C THR A 37 14.74 -2.82 -17.15
N ALA A 38 14.63 -2.37 -18.40
CA ALA A 38 13.72 -2.97 -19.37
C ALA A 38 14.03 -4.47 -19.60
N ARG A 39 15.32 -4.87 -19.45
CA ARG A 39 15.70 -6.28 -19.51
C ARG A 39 15.08 -7.09 -18.37
N PHE A 40 15.19 -6.62 -17.13
CA PHE A 40 14.62 -7.27 -15.94
C PHE A 40 13.09 -7.36 -16.04
N VAL A 41 12.44 -6.25 -16.41
CA VAL A 41 10.99 -6.21 -16.54
C VAL A 41 10.51 -7.09 -17.71
N GLY A 42 11.22 -7.11 -18.84
CA GLY A 42 10.95 -8.00 -19.97
C GLY A 42 11.01 -9.49 -19.62
N MET A 43 11.80 -9.86 -18.63
CA MET A 43 11.91 -11.20 -18.04
C MET A 43 10.86 -11.47 -16.93
N GLY A 44 9.86 -10.60 -16.72
CA GLY A 44 8.87 -10.75 -15.65
C GLY A 44 9.43 -10.57 -14.25
N GLY A 45 10.63 -9.99 -14.10
CA GLY A 45 11.36 -9.87 -12.85
C GLY A 45 12.11 -11.14 -12.43
N ALA A 46 12.16 -12.18 -13.27
CA ALA A 46 12.82 -13.45 -12.99
C ALA A 46 14.27 -13.41 -13.48
N MET A 47 15.20 -12.97 -12.63
CA MET A 47 16.63 -12.89 -12.93
C MET A 47 17.53 -13.16 -11.71
N SER A 48 16.97 -13.60 -10.60
CA SER A 48 17.69 -13.72 -9.32
C SER A 48 18.80 -14.79 -9.34
N ALA A 49 18.67 -15.85 -10.15
CA ALA A 49 19.73 -16.84 -10.34
C ALA A 49 20.61 -16.55 -11.57
N LEU A 50 20.08 -15.89 -12.60
CA LEU A 50 20.85 -15.49 -13.78
C LEU A 50 21.81 -14.35 -13.47
N GLY A 51 21.36 -13.33 -12.73
CA GLY A 51 22.17 -12.16 -12.39
C GLY A 51 22.63 -11.34 -13.57
N ALA A 52 23.68 -10.54 -13.39
CA ALA A 52 24.25 -9.63 -14.39
C ALA A 52 23.21 -8.65 -14.97
N ASP A 53 22.40 -8.07 -14.08
CA ASP A 53 21.49 -6.97 -14.31
C ASP A 53 21.43 -6.11 -13.05
N LEU A 54 21.45 -4.79 -13.19
CA LEU A 54 21.44 -3.84 -12.09
C LEU A 54 20.21 -4.02 -11.18
N SER A 55 19.05 -4.40 -11.75
CA SER A 55 17.82 -4.58 -10.97
C SER A 55 17.85 -5.80 -10.05
N THR A 56 18.79 -6.74 -10.26
CA THR A 56 18.94 -7.91 -9.36
C THR A 56 19.44 -7.52 -7.96
N ILE A 57 20.00 -6.33 -7.80
CA ILE A 57 20.45 -5.79 -6.50
C ILE A 57 19.30 -5.77 -5.48
N SER A 58 18.06 -5.57 -5.92
CA SER A 58 16.86 -5.50 -5.09
C SER A 58 16.17 -6.86 -4.87
N THR A 59 16.53 -7.91 -5.65
CA THR A 59 15.91 -9.26 -5.52
C THR A 59 16.90 -10.29 -4.99
N ASN A 60 18.07 -10.41 -5.60
CA ASN A 60 19.19 -11.21 -5.11
C ASN A 60 20.52 -10.45 -5.28
N PRO A 61 21.05 -9.87 -4.20
CA PRO A 61 22.30 -9.08 -4.22
C PRO A 61 23.49 -9.77 -4.87
N ALA A 62 23.54 -11.11 -4.81
CA ALA A 62 24.61 -11.90 -5.45
C ALA A 62 24.61 -11.80 -6.98
N GLY A 63 23.51 -11.34 -7.59
CA GLY A 63 23.44 -11.11 -9.03
C GLY A 63 24.46 -10.10 -9.54
N ILE A 64 24.86 -9.14 -8.71
CA ILE A 64 25.90 -8.14 -9.02
C ILE A 64 27.30 -8.79 -9.11
N ALA A 65 27.56 -9.88 -8.39
CA ALA A 65 28.84 -10.60 -8.46
C ALA A 65 29.10 -11.28 -9.81
N LEU A 66 28.11 -11.33 -10.70
CA LEU A 66 28.23 -11.89 -12.04
C LEU A 66 28.74 -10.89 -13.08
N PHE A 67 28.81 -9.61 -12.76
CA PHE A 67 29.47 -8.62 -13.62
C PHE A 67 30.99 -8.85 -13.64
N ARG A 68 31.58 -8.70 -14.84
CA ARG A 68 33.02 -8.87 -15.10
C ARG A 68 33.66 -7.61 -15.71
N GLY A 69 32.94 -6.54 -15.80
CA GLY A 69 33.32 -5.20 -16.25
C GLY A 69 32.38 -4.20 -15.64
N ASN A 70 32.74 -2.95 -15.77
CA ASN A 70 31.89 -1.86 -15.28
C ASN A 70 30.63 -1.76 -16.14
N ASP A 71 29.54 -1.33 -15.54
CA ASP A 71 28.25 -1.19 -16.20
C ASP A 71 27.51 0.04 -15.66
N PHE A 72 26.84 0.73 -16.55
CA PHE A 72 25.94 1.86 -16.21
C PHE A 72 24.65 1.70 -16.98
N ALA A 73 23.51 1.95 -16.35
CA ALA A 73 22.21 2.01 -17.01
C ALA A 73 21.29 3.07 -16.41
N ALA A 74 20.44 3.63 -17.27
CA ALA A 74 19.32 4.48 -16.89
C ALA A 74 18.05 4.04 -17.62
N THR A 75 16.91 4.06 -16.90
CA THR A 75 15.61 3.59 -17.40
C THR A 75 14.55 4.65 -17.22
N PHE A 76 13.80 4.87 -18.29
CA PHE A 76 12.62 5.74 -18.35
C PHE A 76 11.39 4.89 -18.67
N GLY A 77 10.25 5.28 -18.13
CA GLY A 77 9.01 4.57 -18.29
C GLY A 77 7.82 5.46 -18.64
N TYR A 78 6.81 4.85 -19.22
CA TYR A 78 5.50 5.42 -19.39
C TYR A 78 4.45 4.44 -18.90
N ASN A 79 3.60 4.89 -17.98
CA ASN A 79 2.58 4.07 -17.32
C ASN A 79 1.19 4.59 -17.69
N SER A 80 0.29 3.68 -18.05
CA SER A 80 -1.15 3.91 -18.20
C SER A 80 -1.88 2.98 -17.24
N ASN A 81 -2.51 3.53 -16.20
CA ASN A 81 -3.32 2.78 -15.25
C ASN A 81 -4.79 2.98 -15.58
N VAL A 82 -5.52 1.88 -15.74
CA VAL A 82 -6.95 1.85 -16.03
C VAL A 82 -7.66 1.12 -14.90
N ALA A 83 -8.58 1.80 -14.22
CA ALA A 83 -9.46 1.21 -13.22
C ALA A 83 -10.88 1.16 -13.79
N LYS A 84 -11.50 -0.02 -13.75
CA LYS A 84 -12.91 -0.25 -14.10
C LYS A 84 -13.64 -0.70 -12.85
N SER A 85 -14.72 -0.06 -12.50
CA SER A 85 -15.61 -0.46 -11.41
C SER A 85 -16.98 -0.89 -11.96
N ASP A 86 -17.58 -1.87 -11.31
CA ASP A 86 -18.93 -2.32 -11.56
C ASP A 86 -19.67 -2.35 -10.22
N TRP A 87 -20.50 -1.33 -9.98
CA TRP A 87 -21.36 -1.21 -8.82
C TRP A 87 -22.81 -1.45 -9.25
N GLY A 88 -23.14 -2.74 -9.39
CA GLY A 88 -24.46 -3.18 -9.85
C GLY A 88 -24.74 -2.77 -11.30
N ASN A 89 -25.57 -1.77 -11.50
CA ASN A 89 -25.98 -1.33 -12.84
C ASN A 89 -25.12 -0.18 -13.41
N SER A 90 -24.06 0.21 -12.73
CA SER A 90 -23.21 1.35 -13.13
C SER A 90 -21.76 0.91 -13.30
N VAL A 91 -21.25 1.07 -14.51
CA VAL A 91 -19.84 0.79 -14.84
C VAL A 91 -19.13 2.12 -15.07
N MET A 92 -18.04 2.34 -14.32
CA MET A 92 -17.17 3.49 -14.50
C MET A 92 -15.77 3.05 -14.93
N LYS A 93 -15.09 3.92 -15.68
CA LYS A 93 -13.72 3.68 -16.12
C LYS A 93 -12.90 4.94 -15.98
N GLU A 94 -11.81 4.83 -15.22
CA GLU A 94 -10.84 5.91 -15.04
C GLU A 94 -9.49 5.51 -15.60
N THR A 95 -8.80 6.47 -16.22
CA THR A 95 -7.47 6.23 -16.79
C THR A 95 -6.51 7.32 -16.34
N ARG A 96 -5.35 6.91 -15.85
CA ARG A 96 -4.29 7.84 -15.46
C ARG A 96 -2.96 7.48 -16.11
N ASN A 97 -2.43 8.42 -16.87
CA ASN A 97 -1.18 8.29 -17.60
C ASN A 97 -0.08 9.10 -16.94
N LYS A 98 1.14 8.56 -16.88
CA LYS A 98 2.30 9.27 -16.34
C LYS A 98 3.61 8.73 -16.92
N ALA A 99 4.48 9.63 -17.38
CA ALA A 99 5.90 9.33 -17.60
C ALA A 99 6.64 9.23 -16.28
N SER A 100 7.66 8.40 -16.21
CA SER A 100 8.46 8.18 -15.00
C SER A 100 9.94 8.00 -15.32
N PHE A 101 10.78 8.41 -14.38
CA PHE A 101 12.16 7.98 -14.29
C PHE A 101 12.17 6.79 -13.33
N ASP A 102 12.55 5.61 -13.82
CA ASP A 102 12.33 4.36 -13.10
C ASP A 102 13.58 3.80 -12.43
N GLN A 103 14.77 4.00 -13.05
CA GLN A 103 16.02 3.48 -12.51
C GLN A 103 17.23 4.25 -13.03
N ILE A 104 18.29 4.32 -12.21
CA ILE A 104 19.67 4.61 -12.62
C ILE A 104 20.61 3.83 -11.72
N GLY A 105 21.66 3.24 -12.30
CA GLY A 105 22.62 2.50 -11.49
C GLY A 105 23.95 2.32 -12.19
N VAL A 106 24.92 1.90 -11.39
CA VAL A 106 26.30 1.66 -11.81
C VAL A 106 26.89 0.48 -11.07
N VAL A 107 27.69 -0.30 -11.76
CA VAL A 107 28.52 -1.36 -11.17
C VAL A 107 29.98 -1.08 -11.52
N TRP A 108 30.82 -1.10 -10.50
CA TRP A 108 32.27 -1.14 -10.62
C TRP A 108 32.74 -2.56 -10.33
N SER A 109 33.36 -3.19 -11.31
CA SER A 109 33.83 -4.56 -11.23
C SER A 109 35.35 -4.60 -11.24
N THR A 110 35.93 -5.07 -10.13
CA THR A 110 37.38 -5.18 -9.97
C THR A 110 37.81 -6.64 -10.03
N LYS A 111 38.63 -6.97 -11.03
CA LYS A 111 39.23 -8.30 -11.13
C LYS A 111 40.38 -8.44 -10.13
N VAL A 112 40.28 -9.39 -9.20
CA VAL A 112 41.30 -9.66 -8.20
C VAL A 112 42.42 -10.56 -8.77
N GLY A 113 42.03 -11.62 -9.49
CA GLY A 113 43.00 -12.51 -10.13
C GLY A 113 42.36 -13.73 -10.78
N ASN A 114 43.17 -14.45 -11.58
CA ASN A 114 42.73 -15.68 -12.25
C ASN A 114 43.03 -16.95 -11.43
N LYS A 115 43.99 -16.87 -10.49
CA LYS A 115 44.44 -17.98 -9.66
C LYS A 115 44.03 -17.87 -8.20
N THR A 116 43.46 -16.71 -7.81
CA THR A 116 42.93 -16.47 -6.46
C THR A 116 41.54 -17.08 -6.33
N ASP A 117 41.11 -17.44 -5.12
CA ASP A 117 39.75 -17.94 -4.88
C ASP A 117 38.71 -16.89 -5.20
N VAL A 118 38.92 -15.65 -4.76
CA VAL A 118 38.10 -14.49 -5.15
C VAL A 118 38.56 -14.04 -6.55
N ARG A 119 37.66 -14.11 -7.52
CA ARG A 119 37.90 -13.69 -8.91
C ARG A 119 37.62 -12.23 -9.15
N TYR A 120 36.47 -11.78 -8.64
CA TYR A 120 35.99 -10.41 -8.78
C TYR A 120 35.42 -9.92 -7.44
N VAL A 121 35.59 -8.64 -7.20
CA VAL A 121 34.91 -7.85 -6.17
C VAL A 121 34.18 -6.76 -6.89
N ASN A 122 32.87 -6.68 -6.68
CA ASN A 122 32.02 -5.70 -7.33
C ASN A 122 31.35 -4.81 -6.30
N PHE A 123 31.30 -3.51 -6.60
CA PHE A 123 30.50 -2.53 -5.90
C PHE A 123 29.39 -2.07 -6.83
N GLY A 124 28.14 -2.05 -6.33
CA GLY A 124 26.96 -1.59 -7.08
C GLY A 124 26.25 -0.46 -6.36
N PHE A 125 25.80 0.53 -7.12
CA PHE A 125 24.82 1.51 -6.68
C PHE A 125 23.64 1.46 -7.62
N ASN A 126 22.42 1.47 -7.09
CA ASN A 126 21.21 1.49 -7.88
C ASN A 126 20.13 2.33 -7.19
N TYR A 127 19.52 3.24 -7.91
CA TYR A 127 18.25 3.87 -7.58
C TYR A 127 17.17 3.26 -8.45
N HIS A 128 16.05 2.87 -7.85
CA HIS A 128 14.87 2.51 -8.60
C HIS A 128 13.58 2.82 -7.84
N LYS A 129 12.48 2.96 -8.60
CA LYS A 129 11.13 3.05 -8.01
C LYS A 129 10.62 1.68 -7.66
N ARG A 130 10.53 1.40 -6.36
CA ARG A 130 10.00 0.15 -5.82
C ARG A 130 8.49 0.02 -6.02
N ALA A 131 7.75 1.13 -5.84
CA ALA A 131 6.32 1.21 -6.07
C ALA A 131 5.93 2.56 -6.67
N ASN A 132 4.86 2.56 -7.47
CA ASN A 132 4.30 3.77 -8.09
C ASN A 132 2.80 3.85 -7.79
N PHE A 133 2.39 4.90 -7.07
CA PHE A 133 1.02 5.11 -6.60
C PHE A 133 0.12 5.87 -7.58
N ASN A 134 0.60 6.19 -8.80
CA ASN A 134 -0.20 6.97 -9.76
C ASN A 134 -1.39 6.16 -10.28
N ARG A 135 -2.52 6.25 -9.58
CA ARG A 135 -3.80 5.66 -9.97
C ARG A 135 -4.96 6.62 -9.71
N GLN A 136 -6.06 6.38 -10.40
CA GLN A 136 -7.32 7.10 -10.27
C GLN A 136 -8.44 6.08 -10.33
N PHE A 137 -9.47 6.27 -9.52
CA PHE A 137 -10.55 5.32 -9.37
C PHE A 137 -11.86 6.08 -9.15
N ALA A 138 -12.93 5.64 -9.80
CA ALA A 138 -14.28 6.13 -9.56
C ALA A 138 -15.26 4.96 -9.50
N ALA A 139 -16.31 5.10 -8.70
CA ALA A 139 -17.41 4.16 -8.62
C ALA A 139 -18.71 4.91 -8.31
N LYS A 140 -19.84 4.43 -8.85
CA LYS A 140 -21.16 4.98 -8.60
C LYS A 140 -22.19 3.86 -8.61
N GLY A 141 -23.15 3.89 -7.67
CA GLY A 141 -24.16 2.85 -7.61
C GLY A 141 -25.26 3.13 -6.60
N ASN A 142 -26.23 2.24 -6.55
CA ASN A 142 -27.34 2.32 -5.61
C ASN A 142 -26.93 1.75 -4.25
N LEU A 143 -27.30 2.45 -3.18
CA LEU A 143 -26.98 2.09 -1.79
C LEU A 143 -28.07 1.23 -1.12
N ASN A 144 -29.22 1.06 -1.78
CA ASN A 144 -30.34 0.24 -1.28
C ASN A 144 -30.80 0.61 0.14
N GLY A 145 -30.76 1.88 0.47
CA GLY A 145 -31.14 2.38 1.81
C GLY A 145 -29.99 2.44 2.82
N ASN A 146 -28.82 1.85 2.52
CA ASN A 146 -27.64 1.96 3.38
C ASN A 146 -26.97 3.32 3.18
N SER A 147 -26.37 3.84 4.23
CA SER A 147 -25.69 5.14 4.19
C SER A 147 -24.49 5.16 5.13
N LEU A 148 -23.49 5.96 4.80
CA LEU A 148 -22.38 6.25 5.71
C LEU A 148 -22.86 6.84 7.03
N SER A 149 -23.97 7.62 7.01
CA SER A 149 -24.59 8.13 8.25
C SER A 149 -25.12 7.00 9.13
N GLY A 150 -25.58 5.88 8.55
CA GLY A 150 -25.95 4.67 9.30
C GLY A 150 -24.74 4.01 9.99
N GLN A 151 -23.59 3.95 9.31
CA GLN A 151 -22.33 3.52 9.95
C GLN A 151 -21.94 4.47 11.10
N MET A 152 -22.00 5.79 10.88
CA MET A 152 -21.72 6.79 11.91
C MET A 152 -22.64 6.61 13.14
N ALA A 153 -23.94 6.37 12.93
CA ALA A 153 -24.90 6.10 13.99
C ALA A 153 -24.53 4.84 14.80
N SER A 154 -24.14 3.77 14.13
CA SER A 154 -23.67 2.54 14.77
C SER A 154 -22.38 2.76 15.56
N MET A 155 -21.43 3.51 15.02
CA MET A 155 -20.18 3.88 15.72
C MET A 155 -20.48 4.71 16.97
N MET A 156 -21.41 5.68 16.90
CA MET A 156 -21.83 6.48 18.06
C MET A 156 -22.47 5.61 19.14
N ALA A 157 -23.38 4.70 18.75
CA ALA A 157 -24.02 3.78 19.69
C ALA A 157 -23.00 2.87 20.38
N ASN A 158 -22.05 2.32 19.63
CA ASN A 158 -21.03 1.41 20.14
C ASN A 158 -19.97 2.10 21.00
N SER A 159 -19.81 3.42 20.88
CA SER A 159 -18.89 4.17 21.75
C SER A 159 -19.34 4.17 23.23
N GLY A 160 -20.65 4.04 23.48
CA GLY A 160 -21.23 4.10 24.82
C GLY A 160 -21.10 5.46 25.51
N MET A 161 -20.58 6.48 24.85
CA MET A 161 -20.26 7.78 25.44
C MET A 161 -21.48 8.65 25.66
N TYR A 162 -22.50 8.52 24.81
CA TYR A 162 -23.66 9.40 24.82
C TYR A 162 -24.93 8.63 25.16
N ASN A 163 -25.33 8.66 26.42
CA ASN A 163 -26.56 8.02 26.92
C ASN A 163 -27.67 9.03 27.20
N VAL A 164 -27.35 10.32 27.19
CA VAL A 164 -28.26 11.42 27.54
C VAL A 164 -28.22 12.46 26.42
N TYR A 165 -29.38 12.95 26.02
CA TYR A 165 -29.50 13.96 24.94
C TYR A 165 -28.69 15.23 25.25
N GLY A 166 -28.65 15.66 26.55
CA GLY A 166 -27.87 16.81 26.96
C GLY A 166 -26.37 16.69 26.68
N ASP A 167 -25.79 15.48 26.76
CA ASP A 167 -24.38 15.27 26.43
C ASP A 167 -24.14 15.22 24.92
N PHE A 168 -25.04 14.63 24.16
CA PHE A 168 -25.00 14.69 22.70
C PHE A 168 -25.12 16.15 22.21
N LYS A 169 -26.03 16.95 22.82
CA LYS A 169 -26.16 18.37 22.51
C LYS A 169 -24.87 19.16 22.77
N LYS A 170 -24.14 18.85 23.84
CA LYS A 170 -22.85 19.50 24.13
C LYS A 170 -21.83 19.24 23.01
N LEU A 171 -21.83 18.02 22.39
CA LEU A 171 -20.99 17.72 21.24
C LEU A 171 -21.33 18.64 20.05
N LEU A 172 -22.64 18.86 19.79
CA LEU A 172 -23.09 19.72 18.68
C LEU A 172 -22.70 21.19 18.91
N ASP A 173 -22.81 21.66 20.15
CA ASP A 173 -22.58 23.05 20.55
C ASP A 173 -21.09 23.33 20.92
N SER A 174 -20.20 22.32 20.86
CA SER A 174 -18.79 22.47 21.23
C SER A 174 -18.03 23.36 20.25
N ASP A 175 -17.18 24.24 20.78
CA ASP A 175 -16.28 25.06 19.95
C ASP A 175 -15.23 24.20 19.23
N ASN A 176 -14.75 23.12 19.86
CA ASN A 176 -13.78 22.18 19.25
C ASN A 176 -13.90 20.77 19.83
N PRO A 177 -14.74 19.90 19.27
CA PRO A 177 -14.92 18.54 19.79
C PRO A 177 -13.76 17.59 19.46
N TYR A 178 -12.82 17.97 18.59
CA TYR A 178 -11.75 17.10 18.11
C TYR A 178 -10.49 17.12 19.00
N THR A 179 -10.31 18.17 19.79
CA THR A 179 -9.15 18.33 20.69
C THR A 179 -9.52 18.46 22.16
N ASP A 180 -10.81 18.63 22.47
CA ASP A 180 -11.29 18.69 23.85
C ASP A 180 -11.31 17.29 24.48
N SER A 181 -10.63 17.14 25.61
CA SER A 181 -10.53 15.87 26.35
C SER A 181 -11.88 15.29 26.82
N TYR A 182 -12.93 16.11 26.94
CA TYR A 182 -14.28 15.67 27.26
C TYR A 182 -14.87 14.74 26.18
N TYR A 183 -14.52 14.97 24.91
CA TYR A 183 -15.00 14.19 23.76
C TYR A 183 -13.99 13.13 23.28
N PHE A 184 -12.94 12.92 24.07
CA PHE A 184 -11.92 11.92 23.77
C PHE A 184 -12.57 10.52 23.63
N GLY A 185 -12.29 9.82 22.53
CA GLY A 185 -12.91 8.55 22.16
C GLY A 185 -14.12 8.69 21.23
N THR A 186 -14.57 9.92 20.90
CA THR A 186 -15.55 10.15 19.83
C THR A 186 -14.80 10.14 18.49
N PRO A 187 -15.07 9.18 17.57
CA PRO A 187 -14.41 9.19 16.27
C PRO A 187 -14.68 10.48 15.50
N TYR A 188 -13.65 11.04 14.85
CA TYR A 188 -13.77 12.31 14.10
C TYR A 188 -14.88 12.27 13.04
N LEU A 189 -14.99 11.14 12.32
CA LEU A 189 -16.06 10.95 11.32
C LEU A 189 -17.45 11.08 11.94
N VAL A 190 -17.63 10.55 13.16
CA VAL A 190 -18.92 10.58 13.88
C VAL A 190 -19.23 12.00 14.37
N ALA A 191 -18.24 12.71 14.92
CA ALA A 191 -18.41 14.10 15.35
C ALA A 191 -18.79 15.01 14.16
N MET A 192 -18.11 14.84 13.00
CA MET A 192 -18.46 15.55 11.75
C MET A 192 -19.92 15.28 11.34
N GLY A 193 -20.32 13.99 11.35
CA GLY A 193 -21.69 13.58 10.97
C GLY A 193 -22.74 14.15 11.89
N ALA A 194 -22.51 14.17 13.22
CA ALA A 194 -23.42 14.77 14.19
C ALA A 194 -23.58 16.27 13.95
N ARG A 195 -22.49 17.01 13.81
CA ARG A 195 -22.48 18.47 13.64
C ARG A 195 -23.03 18.95 12.30
N THR A 196 -23.06 18.10 11.29
CA THR A 196 -23.63 18.41 9.96
C THR A 196 -25.05 17.92 9.77
N GLY A 197 -25.70 17.39 10.85
CA GLY A 197 -27.09 16.95 10.82
C GLY A 197 -27.32 15.60 10.14
N LEU A 198 -26.24 14.83 9.87
CA LEU A 198 -26.37 13.45 9.36
C LEU A 198 -26.79 12.45 10.43
N LEU A 199 -26.58 12.79 11.72
CA LEU A 199 -27.00 11.99 12.85
C LEU A 199 -28.06 12.73 13.65
N ASP A 200 -29.11 11.99 14.02
CA ASP A 200 -30.14 12.42 14.94
C ASP A 200 -30.28 11.37 16.05
N VAL A 201 -31.01 11.71 17.11
CA VAL A 201 -31.22 10.84 18.25
C VAL A 201 -32.71 10.73 18.60
N ALA A 202 -33.17 9.51 18.84
CA ALA A 202 -34.43 9.28 19.53
C ALA A 202 -34.17 9.17 21.04
N TYR A 203 -34.95 9.83 21.84
CA TYR A 203 -34.82 9.80 23.30
C TYR A 203 -36.18 9.77 24.02
N ASN A 204 -36.20 9.22 25.21
CA ASN A 204 -37.35 9.20 26.11
C ASN A 204 -37.10 10.10 27.33
N LYS A 205 -38.14 10.83 27.73
CA LYS A 205 -38.10 11.57 28.99
C LYS A 205 -38.48 10.64 30.14
N THR A 206 -37.56 10.47 31.10
CA THR A 206 -37.81 9.72 32.33
C THR A 206 -38.68 10.53 33.29
N PRO A 207 -39.36 9.90 34.30
CA PRO A 207 -40.13 10.61 35.30
C PRO A 207 -39.35 11.69 36.08
N GLY A 208 -38.02 11.60 36.11
CA GLY A 208 -37.10 12.60 36.68
C GLY A 208 -36.70 13.73 35.72
N GLY A 209 -37.27 13.79 34.51
CA GLY A 209 -37.00 14.83 33.51
C GLY A 209 -35.70 14.61 32.70
N LYS A 210 -34.99 13.51 32.92
CA LYS A 210 -33.78 13.15 32.16
C LYS A 210 -34.18 12.63 30.78
N GLU A 211 -33.53 13.11 29.74
CA GLU A 211 -33.75 12.70 28.35
C GLU A 211 -32.72 11.60 27.98
N GLU A 212 -33.14 10.34 28.08
CA GLU A 212 -32.30 9.18 27.83
C GLU A 212 -32.36 8.80 26.34
N ILE A 213 -31.21 8.74 25.67
CA ILE A 213 -31.09 8.35 24.25
C ILE A 213 -31.43 6.87 24.14
N THR A 214 -32.38 6.55 23.24
CA THR A 214 -32.80 5.18 22.91
C THR A 214 -32.20 4.67 21.62
N GLN A 215 -31.90 5.58 20.69
CA GLN A 215 -31.37 5.22 19.38
C GLN A 215 -30.62 6.40 18.74
N PHE A 216 -29.53 6.11 18.05
CA PHE A 216 -28.92 7.02 17.07
C PHE A 216 -29.45 6.67 15.68
N VAL A 217 -29.81 7.69 14.91
CA VAL A 217 -30.48 7.55 13.62
C VAL A 217 -29.67 8.29 12.55
N GLY A 218 -29.32 7.58 11.48
CA GLY A 218 -28.76 8.16 10.27
C GLY A 218 -29.83 8.33 9.18
N TRP A 219 -29.44 8.89 8.05
CA TRP A 219 -30.24 8.98 6.83
C TRP A 219 -30.17 7.69 6.03
N ASN A 220 -31.14 7.48 5.12
CA ASN A 220 -31.11 6.39 4.15
C ASN A 220 -30.44 6.86 2.87
N GLY A 221 -29.41 6.13 2.41
CA GLY A 221 -28.72 6.39 1.15
C GLY A 221 -29.47 5.81 -0.04
N LYS A 222 -29.70 6.63 -1.06
CA LYS A 222 -30.28 6.20 -2.32
C LYS A 222 -29.18 5.79 -3.30
N ASP A 223 -28.32 6.72 -3.65
CA ASP A 223 -27.22 6.54 -4.59
C ASP A 223 -25.92 7.05 -3.95
N GLY A 224 -24.82 6.33 -4.18
CA GLY A 224 -23.48 6.69 -3.75
C GLY A 224 -22.55 6.92 -4.93
N GLU A 225 -21.61 7.86 -4.77
CA GLU A 225 -20.59 8.19 -5.75
C GLU A 225 -19.24 8.36 -5.05
N TYR A 226 -18.21 7.68 -5.57
CA TYR A 226 -16.87 7.73 -5.04
C TYR A 226 -15.87 8.07 -6.12
N PHE A 227 -14.91 8.93 -5.78
CA PHE A 227 -13.76 9.23 -6.62
C PHE A 227 -12.50 9.30 -5.75
N SER A 228 -11.40 8.75 -6.25
CA SER A 228 -10.09 8.91 -5.62
C SER A 228 -8.96 9.08 -6.64
N ARG A 229 -7.94 9.81 -6.21
CA ARG A 229 -6.69 10.00 -6.93
C ARG A 229 -5.51 9.79 -5.99
N GLU A 230 -4.59 8.93 -6.41
CA GLU A 230 -3.36 8.66 -5.67
C GLU A 230 -2.14 9.06 -6.49
N SER A 231 -1.09 9.50 -5.82
CA SER A 231 0.19 9.91 -6.42
C SER A 231 1.35 9.65 -5.48
N GLY A 232 2.55 9.70 -6.05
CA GLY A 232 3.78 9.47 -5.31
C GLY A 232 4.43 8.12 -5.65
N SER A 233 5.42 7.74 -4.88
CA SER A 233 6.22 6.52 -5.08
C SER A 233 6.96 6.11 -3.82
N ILE A 234 7.41 4.86 -3.78
CA ILE A 234 8.50 4.42 -2.91
C ILE A 234 9.77 4.38 -3.78
N SER A 235 10.75 5.17 -3.42
CA SER A 235 12.09 5.19 -4.01
C SER A 235 13.03 4.34 -3.18
N GLU A 236 13.88 3.54 -3.83
CA GLU A 236 14.85 2.66 -3.19
C GLU A 236 16.25 2.96 -3.72
N TYR A 237 17.21 3.14 -2.81
CA TYR A 237 18.62 3.42 -3.08
C TYR A 237 19.45 2.28 -2.48
N ASP A 238 20.04 1.47 -3.33
CA ASP A 238 20.80 0.27 -2.96
C ASP A 238 22.30 0.49 -3.09
N PHE A 239 23.04 0.11 -2.03
CA PHE A 239 24.49 0.05 -2.01
C PHE A 239 24.91 -1.41 -1.84
N ASN A 240 25.52 -1.97 -2.85
CA ASN A 240 25.87 -3.39 -2.91
C ASN A 240 27.39 -3.63 -2.86
N LEU A 241 27.78 -4.64 -2.11
CA LEU A 241 29.12 -5.23 -2.17
C LEU A 241 28.97 -6.73 -2.46
N SER A 242 29.64 -7.21 -3.50
CA SER A 242 29.51 -8.60 -3.91
C SER A 242 30.81 -9.24 -4.36
N TYR A 243 30.88 -10.56 -4.21
CA TYR A 243 32.07 -11.37 -4.44
C TYR A 243 31.78 -12.53 -5.36
N ASN A 244 32.64 -12.72 -6.36
CA ASN A 244 32.70 -13.91 -7.21
C ASN A 244 33.82 -14.81 -6.74
N VAL A 245 33.49 -16.01 -6.25
CA VAL A 245 34.45 -16.99 -5.74
C VAL A 245 34.50 -18.17 -6.71
N ARG A 246 35.67 -18.37 -7.36
CA ARG A 246 35.96 -19.46 -8.30
C ARG A 246 35.01 -19.58 -9.49
N ASP A 247 34.26 -18.50 -9.84
CA ASP A 247 33.19 -18.53 -10.87
C ASP A 247 32.10 -19.60 -10.59
N ARG A 248 31.94 -20.01 -9.33
CA ARG A 248 30.97 -21.01 -8.85
C ARG A 248 30.08 -20.52 -7.72
N PHE A 249 30.63 -19.70 -6.83
CA PHE A 249 29.92 -19.15 -5.70
C PHE A 249 29.92 -17.63 -5.80
N TYR A 250 28.75 -17.05 -5.69
CA TYR A 250 28.55 -15.61 -5.76
C TYR A 250 27.79 -15.18 -4.52
N PHE A 251 28.28 -14.16 -3.84
CA PHE A 251 27.69 -13.62 -2.62
C PHE A 251 27.49 -12.14 -2.78
N GLY A 252 26.42 -11.61 -2.19
CA GLY A 252 26.13 -10.19 -2.20
C GLY A 252 25.46 -9.75 -0.91
N LEU A 253 25.83 -8.54 -0.50
CA LEU A 253 25.23 -7.80 0.60
C LEU A 253 24.79 -6.44 0.07
N THR A 254 23.57 -6.05 0.35
CA THR A 254 23.04 -4.73 -0.01
C THR A 254 22.48 -4.03 1.22
N LEU A 255 22.82 -2.75 1.38
CA LEU A 255 22.15 -1.80 2.24
C LEU A 255 21.12 -1.05 1.38
N GLY A 256 19.83 -1.20 1.70
CA GLY A 256 18.74 -0.48 1.07
C GLY A 256 18.28 0.71 1.91
N LEU A 257 18.17 1.88 1.29
CA LEU A 257 17.57 3.08 1.86
C LEU A 257 16.31 3.41 1.08
N TYR A 258 15.26 3.79 1.79
CA TYR A 258 13.94 4.02 1.20
C TYR A 258 13.45 5.41 1.50
N ASP A 259 12.76 6.00 0.52
CA ASP A 259 12.03 7.24 0.63
C ASP A 259 10.60 7.04 0.13
N ILE A 260 9.62 7.38 0.96
CA ILE A 260 8.19 7.29 0.67
C ILE A 260 7.62 8.69 0.55
N ASP A 261 6.99 8.94 -0.59
CA ASP A 261 6.08 10.07 -0.83
C ASP A 261 4.77 9.49 -1.35
N TYR A 262 3.69 9.66 -0.60
CA TYR A 262 2.35 9.20 -0.96
C TYR A 262 1.32 10.27 -0.67
N LYS A 263 0.46 10.52 -1.64
CA LYS A 263 -0.70 11.41 -1.47
C LYS A 263 -1.95 10.79 -2.08
N ARG A 264 -3.03 10.81 -1.31
CA ARG A 264 -4.37 10.42 -1.75
C ARG A 264 -5.36 11.54 -1.49
N THR A 265 -6.21 11.80 -2.48
CA THR A 265 -7.42 12.61 -2.32
C THR A 265 -8.60 11.75 -2.67
N SER A 266 -9.67 11.78 -1.87
CA SER A 266 -10.93 11.10 -2.17
C SER A 266 -12.12 12.00 -1.92
N SER A 267 -13.19 11.76 -2.66
CA SER A 267 -14.49 12.39 -2.51
C SER A 267 -15.55 11.30 -2.51
N TYR A 268 -16.38 11.26 -1.49
CA TYR A 268 -17.52 10.35 -1.37
C TYR A 268 -18.78 11.15 -1.18
N GLY A 269 -19.77 10.93 -2.03
CA GLY A 269 -21.08 11.61 -1.99
C GLY A 269 -22.25 10.65 -1.93
N GLU A 270 -23.32 11.04 -1.24
CA GLU A 270 -24.58 10.31 -1.19
C GLU A 270 -25.78 11.24 -1.48
N TYR A 271 -26.77 10.69 -2.17
CA TYR A 271 -28.14 11.19 -2.15
C TYR A 271 -28.90 10.51 -1.01
N LEU A 272 -29.53 11.32 -0.15
CA LEU A 272 -30.11 10.91 1.11
C LEU A 272 -31.61 11.09 1.15
N THR A 273 -32.32 10.23 1.90
CA THR A 273 -33.73 10.35 2.20
C THR A 273 -34.04 10.01 3.66
N SER A 274 -34.94 10.72 4.30
CA SER A 274 -35.39 10.42 5.66
C SER A 274 -36.76 11.06 5.94
N GLY A 275 -37.78 10.28 6.31
CA GLY A 275 -39.04 10.77 6.80
C GLY A 275 -39.77 11.76 5.88
N GLY A 276 -39.61 11.66 4.55
CA GLY A 276 -40.12 12.60 3.57
C GLY A 276 -39.18 13.76 3.21
N TYR A 277 -38.08 13.90 3.91
CA TYR A 277 -36.99 14.83 3.58
C TYR A 277 -36.00 14.19 2.58
N VAL A 278 -35.35 15.05 1.80
CA VAL A 278 -34.27 14.68 0.87
C VAL A 278 -33.02 15.49 1.18
N GLY A 279 -31.87 14.98 0.78
CA GLY A 279 -30.63 15.69 0.96
C GLY A 279 -29.46 15.07 0.22
N SER A 280 -28.30 15.66 0.42
CA SER A 280 -27.04 15.12 -0.06
C SER A 280 -25.94 15.36 0.96
N MET A 281 -24.91 14.53 0.90
CA MET A 281 -23.67 14.76 1.62
C MET A 281 -22.48 14.56 0.70
N THR A 282 -21.37 15.21 1.03
CA THR A 282 -20.06 14.99 0.38
C THR A 282 -18.96 15.01 1.42
N LEU A 283 -18.22 13.92 1.52
CA LEU A 283 -17.05 13.77 2.38
C LEU A 283 -15.79 13.80 1.50
N ASN A 284 -14.96 14.81 1.70
CA ASN A 284 -13.67 14.96 1.04
C ASN A 284 -12.54 14.67 2.01
N ASN A 285 -11.65 13.74 1.64
CA ASN A 285 -10.48 13.39 2.44
C ASN A 285 -9.20 13.63 1.65
N THR A 286 -8.17 14.10 2.35
CA THR A 286 -6.80 14.15 1.85
C THR A 286 -5.88 13.50 2.86
N THR A 287 -5.10 12.54 2.39
CA THR A 287 -4.06 11.85 3.17
C THR A 287 -2.73 12.06 2.46
N SER A 288 -1.69 12.42 3.20
CA SER A 288 -0.31 12.38 2.74
C SER A 288 0.54 11.60 3.73
N THR A 289 1.43 10.76 3.19
CA THR A 289 2.37 9.97 3.97
C THR A 289 3.78 10.21 3.44
N GLU A 290 4.66 10.60 4.32
CA GLU A 290 6.10 10.71 4.06
C GLU A 290 6.83 9.72 4.97
N GLY A 291 7.96 9.18 4.51
CA GLY A 291 8.69 8.24 5.34
C GLY A 291 10.05 7.87 4.79
N MET A 292 10.95 7.51 5.68
CA MET A 292 12.27 6.98 5.34
C MET A 292 12.47 5.61 6.00
N GLY A 293 13.11 4.70 5.28
CA GLY A 293 13.33 3.34 5.75
C GLY A 293 14.72 2.80 5.42
N VAL A 294 15.08 1.72 6.10
CA VAL A 294 16.35 1.02 5.89
C VAL A 294 16.14 -0.48 6.01
N ASP A 295 16.84 -1.24 5.17
CA ASP A 295 16.93 -2.70 5.27
C ASP A 295 18.32 -3.22 4.88
N LEU A 296 18.54 -4.52 5.13
CA LEU A 296 19.69 -5.27 4.65
C LEU A 296 19.22 -6.47 3.83
N LYS A 297 19.94 -6.74 2.73
CA LYS A 297 19.65 -7.86 1.82
C LYS A 297 20.89 -8.71 1.66
N PHE A 298 20.73 -10.02 1.81
CA PHE A 298 21.79 -11.01 1.64
C PHE A 298 21.43 -11.92 0.47
N GLY A 299 22.38 -12.21 -0.38
CA GLY A 299 22.20 -13.09 -1.52
C GLY A 299 23.35 -14.06 -1.72
N ALA A 300 23.01 -15.23 -2.24
CA ALA A 300 23.94 -16.22 -2.73
C ALA A 300 23.45 -16.84 -4.03
N ILE A 301 24.38 -17.07 -4.98
CA ILE A 301 24.15 -17.86 -6.20
C ILE A 301 25.24 -18.92 -6.28
N ILE A 302 24.83 -20.15 -6.61
CA ILE A 302 25.72 -21.30 -6.64
C ILE A 302 25.58 -21.99 -8.02
N ARG A 303 26.70 -22.29 -8.66
CA ARG A 303 26.81 -23.21 -9.80
C ARG A 303 27.29 -24.57 -9.27
N PRO A 304 26.36 -25.52 -9.01
CA PRO A 304 26.74 -26.80 -8.39
C PRO A 304 27.59 -27.68 -9.31
N PHE A 305 27.37 -27.59 -10.62
CA PHE A 305 28.03 -28.43 -11.62
C PHE A 305 29.03 -27.62 -12.44
N GLU A 306 30.26 -28.14 -12.58
CA GLU A 306 31.38 -27.43 -13.21
C GLU A 306 31.11 -27.13 -14.69
N TYR A 307 30.53 -28.10 -15.42
CA TYR A 307 30.29 -27.99 -16.86
C TYR A 307 28.86 -27.56 -17.22
N SER A 308 28.00 -27.35 -16.22
CA SER A 308 26.63 -26.91 -16.44
C SER A 308 26.47 -25.40 -16.15
N PRO A 309 25.75 -24.67 -16.99
CA PRO A 309 25.38 -23.28 -16.70
C PRO A 309 24.29 -23.13 -15.66
N PHE A 310 23.78 -24.23 -15.11
CA PHE A 310 22.71 -24.25 -14.12
C PHE A 310 23.15 -23.58 -12.80
N ARG A 311 22.25 -22.77 -12.22
CA ARG A 311 22.48 -21.99 -11.00
C ARG A 311 21.29 -22.08 -10.08
N PHE A 312 21.57 -22.09 -8.77
CA PHE A 312 20.60 -21.85 -7.72
C PHE A 312 20.89 -20.51 -7.06
N GLY A 313 19.85 -19.74 -6.78
CA GLY A 313 19.91 -18.51 -6.03
C GLY A 313 19.06 -18.57 -4.77
N ILE A 314 19.58 -17.99 -3.68
CA ILE A 314 18.86 -17.74 -2.43
C ILE A 314 19.09 -16.30 -2.07
N ALA A 315 18.02 -15.60 -1.65
CA ALA A 315 18.14 -14.29 -1.03
C ALA A 315 17.24 -14.16 0.19
N ILE A 316 17.71 -13.42 1.18
CA ILE A 316 17.01 -13.10 2.42
C ILE A 316 17.10 -11.62 2.63
N HIS A 317 15.96 -10.96 2.82
CA HIS A 317 15.88 -9.54 3.13
C HIS A 317 15.33 -9.38 4.54
N THR A 318 15.98 -8.55 5.32
CA THR A 318 15.46 -8.19 6.65
C THR A 318 14.13 -7.45 6.51
N PRO A 319 13.39 -7.27 7.59
CA PRO A 319 12.37 -6.22 7.63
C PRO A 319 12.95 -4.88 7.19
N THR A 320 12.13 -4.06 6.54
CA THR A 320 12.43 -2.64 6.35
C THR A 320 11.85 -1.89 7.54
N TRP A 321 12.69 -1.13 8.23
CA TRP A 321 12.29 -0.28 9.34
C TRP A 321 12.06 1.12 8.82
N TYR A 322 10.78 1.53 8.78
CA TYR A 322 10.37 2.86 8.36
C TYR A 322 10.04 3.75 9.56
N ASN A 323 10.45 5.00 9.50
CA ASN A 323 9.86 6.10 10.26
C ASN A 323 8.92 6.85 9.32
N MET A 324 7.66 6.96 9.71
CA MET A 324 6.56 7.45 8.88
C MET A 324 5.89 8.64 9.55
N SER A 325 5.40 9.57 8.73
CA SER A 325 4.55 10.68 9.16
C SER A 325 3.34 10.76 8.24
N ASP A 326 2.16 10.68 8.83
CA ASP A 326 0.89 10.83 8.13
C ASP A 326 0.24 12.16 8.46
N ARG A 327 -0.43 12.73 7.48
CA ARG A 327 -1.23 13.95 7.63
C ARG A 327 -2.60 13.72 7.00
N TYR A 328 -3.64 14.09 7.75
CA TYR A 328 -5.03 13.92 7.35
C TYR A 328 -5.77 15.25 7.39
N MET A 329 -6.60 15.47 6.39
CA MET A 329 -7.54 16.59 6.31
C MET A 329 -8.88 16.05 5.82
N ALA A 330 -9.98 16.53 6.39
CA ALA A 330 -11.32 16.15 5.97
C ALA A 330 -12.27 17.33 6.00
N VAL A 331 -13.21 17.32 5.04
CA VAL A 331 -14.34 18.25 4.96
C VAL A 331 -15.60 17.45 4.68
N LEU A 332 -16.59 17.58 5.53
CA LEU A 332 -17.93 17.02 5.34
C LEU A 332 -18.91 18.15 5.10
N ALA A 333 -19.55 18.15 3.95
CA ALA A 333 -20.62 19.10 3.58
C ALA A 333 -21.94 18.36 3.43
N THR A 334 -23.03 18.96 3.89
CA THR A 334 -24.40 18.45 3.76
C THR A 334 -25.34 19.53 3.27
N ASP A 335 -26.29 19.13 2.44
CA ASP A 335 -27.44 19.94 2.03
C ASP A 335 -28.70 19.11 2.27
N LEU A 336 -29.38 19.41 3.38
CA LEU A 336 -30.52 18.63 3.90
C LEU A 336 -31.76 19.49 3.88
N SER A 337 -32.82 19.03 3.23
CA SER A 337 -34.11 19.78 3.18
C SER A 337 -34.82 19.92 4.54
N SER A 338 -34.34 19.23 5.57
CA SER A 338 -34.76 19.42 6.97
C SER A 338 -34.07 20.63 7.64
N ALA A 339 -33.02 21.17 7.05
CA ALA A 339 -32.26 22.31 7.54
C ALA A 339 -32.60 23.60 6.76
N SER A 340 -32.39 24.75 7.38
CA SER A 340 -32.63 26.06 6.75
C SER A 340 -31.54 26.47 5.78
N GLN A 341 -30.34 25.85 5.88
CA GLN A 341 -29.16 26.09 5.03
C GLN A 341 -28.23 24.88 5.03
N PRO A 342 -27.34 24.75 4.03
CA PRO A 342 -26.29 23.72 4.04
C PRO A 342 -25.33 23.88 5.22
N TYR A 343 -24.83 22.74 5.71
CA TYR A 343 -23.79 22.68 6.74
C TYR A 343 -22.46 22.22 6.15
N THR A 344 -21.38 22.72 6.71
CA THR A 344 -20.02 22.26 6.40
C THR A 344 -19.20 22.15 7.67
N GLU A 345 -18.64 20.99 7.91
CA GLU A 345 -17.70 20.74 8.99
C GLU A 345 -16.32 20.49 8.38
N ASN A 346 -15.37 21.34 8.71
CA ASN A 346 -14.02 21.32 8.15
C ASN A 346 -13.00 21.11 9.27
N LEU A 347 -12.36 19.96 9.33
CA LEU A 347 -11.37 19.64 10.38
C LEU A 347 -10.19 20.63 10.41
N MET A 348 -9.87 21.29 9.29
CA MET A 348 -8.77 22.26 9.24
C MET A 348 -9.00 23.48 10.15
N ASP A 349 -10.26 23.78 10.49
CA ASP A 349 -10.62 24.93 11.32
C ASP A 349 -10.38 24.66 12.83
N TYR A 350 -10.25 23.39 13.21
CA TYR A 350 -10.19 22.93 14.59
C TYR A 350 -8.84 22.34 15.01
N LEU A 351 -8.07 21.82 14.05
CA LEU A 351 -6.83 21.12 14.33
C LEU A 351 -5.61 22.04 14.25
N PRO A 352 -4.60 21.85 15.11
CA PRO A 352 -3.34 22.59 15.04
C PRO A 352 -2.69 22.48 13.67
N GLY A 353 -2.35 23.61 13.05
CA GLY A 353 -1.76 23.62 11.70
C GLY A 353 -2.71 23.21 10.58
N GLY A 354 -4.02 23.13 10.84
CA GLY A 354 -5.05 22.79 9.85
C GLY A 354 -5.05 21.33 9.39
N GLN A 355 -4.43 20.43 10.13
CA GLN A 355 -4.37 19.00 9.79
C GLN A 355 -4.12 18.15 11.03
N TYR A 356 -4.57 16.90 11.01
CA TYR A 356 -4.12 15.91 11.96
C TYR A 356 -2.80 15.31 11.47
N ALA A 357 -1.78 15.30 12.32
CA ALA A 357 -0.46 14.74 12.02
C ALA A 357 -0.17 13.59 12.99
N PHE A 358 0.37 12.49 12.48
CA PHE A 358 0.68 11.31 13.26
C PHE A 358 2.00 10.68 12.82
N ASP A 359 2.95 10.59 13.75
CA ASP A 359 4.25 9.95 13.55
C ASP A 359 4.24 8.55 14.12
N TYR A 360 4.74 7.59 13.34
CA TYR A 360 4.77 6.18 13.73
C TYR A 360 5.93 5.44 13.07
N ARG A 361 6.17 4.21 13.52
CA ARG A 361 7.11 3.30 12.87
C ARG A 361 6.34 2.19 12.19
N PHE A 362 6.78 1.85 10.98
CA PHE A 362 6.26 0.72 10.23
C PHE A 362 7.38 -0.28 9.97
N VAL A 363 7.17 -1.55 10.34
CA VAL A 363 8.14 -2.63 10.19
C VAL A 363 7.54 -3.67 9.24
N THR A 364 8.18 -3.88 8.08
CA THR A 364 7.74 -4.89 7.11
C THR A 364 8.16 -6.30 7.55
N PRO A 365 7.58 -7.37 6.98
CA PRO A 365 8.05 -8.72 7.24
C PRO A 365 9.41 -9.03 6.59
N TRP A 366 10.02 -10.13 7.00
CA TRP A 366 11.13 -10.76 6.29
C TRP A 366 10.66 -11.22 4.91
N ARG A 367 11.56 -11.12 3.91
CA ARG A 367 11.33 -11.61 2.56
C ARG A 367 12.36 -12.69 2.21
N PHE A 368 11.88 -13.81 1.66
CA PHE A 368 12.68 -14.95 1.27
C PHE A 368 12.50 -15.20 -0.22
N ASN A 369 13.60 -15.32 -0.97
CA ASN A 369 13.60 -15.61 -2.40
C ASN A 369 14.44 -16.88 -2.68
N LEU A 370 13.86 -17.77 -3.47
CA LEU A 370 14.53 -18.95 -4.03
C LEU A 370 14.44 -18.88 -5.54
N SER A 371 15.53 -19.13 -6.24
CA SER A 371 15.56 -19.04 -7.70
C SER A 371 16.41 -20.15 -8.33
N MET A 372 16.08 -20.47 -9.57
CA MET A 372 16.88 -21.37 -10.42
C MET A 372 16.98 -20.81 -11.82
N GLY A 373 18.17 -20.84 -12.37
CA GLY A 373 18.44 -20.30 -13.70
C GLY A 373 19.41 -21.17 -14.49
N THR A 374 19.26 -21.14 -15.81
CA THR A 374 20.17 -21.85 -16.73
C THR A 374 20.29 -21.14 -18.07
N VAL A 375 21.32 -21.52 -18.85
CA VAL A 375 21.49 -21.06 -20.22
C VAL A 375 21.57 -22.28 -21.14
N VAL A 376 20.59 -22.45 -22.00
CA VAL A 376 20.48 -23.57 -22.92
C VAL A 376 21.15 -23.22 -24.25
N GLY A 377 22.07 -24.08 -24.72
CA GLY A 377 22.75 -23.93 -25.99
C GLY A 377 23.58 -22.64 -26.15
N GLY A 378 23.85 -21.92 -25.04
CA GLY A 378 24.52 -20.62 -25.05
C GLY A 378 23.70 -19.45 -25.62
N VAL A 379 22.46 -19.68 -26.01
CA VAL A 379 21.58 -18.71 -26.68
C VAL A 379 20.33 -18.36 -25.89
N MET A 380 19.78 -19.29 -25.10
CA MET A 380 18.52 -19.09 -24.35
C MET A 380 18.78 -19.16 -22.85
N ALA A 381 18.52 -18.08 -22.14
CA ALA A 381 18.54 -18.00 -20.69
C ALA A 381 17.12 -18.17 -20.14
N LEU A 382 16.98 -18.99 -19.09
CA LEU A 382 15.74 -19.27 -18.37
C LEU A 382 15.95 -19.02 -16.89
N ASP A 383 14.97 -18.42 -16.22
CA ASP A 383 14.94 -18.23 -14.77
C ASP A 383 13.55 -18.51 -14.23
N ALA A 384 13.48 -19.12 -13.04
CA ALA A 384 12.26 -19.32 -12.29
C ALA A 384 12.51 -18.95 -10.83
N GLU A 385 11.57 -18.22 -10.22
CA GLU A 385 11.70 -17.70 -8.87
C GLU A 385 10.45 -17.95 -8.05
N TYR A 386 10.66 -18.17 -6.77
CA TYR A 386 9.63 -18.16 -5.73
C TYR A 386 10.05 -17.19 -4.63
N GLU A 387 9.13 -16.30 -4.25
CA GLU A 387 9.32 -15.35 -3.16
C GLU A 387 8.16 -15.49 -2.16
N PHE A 388 8.50 -15.40 -0.88
CA PHE A 388 7.54 -15.46 0.23
C PHE A 388 7.74 -14.29 1.18
N GLU A 389 6.62 -13.62 1.51
CA GLU A 389 6.53 -12.55 2.50
C GLU A 389 5.31 -12.78 3.39
N LYS A 390 5.48 -12.88 4.71
CA LYS A 390 4.35 -13.03 5.64
C LYS A 390 3.79 -11.66 6.04
N TYR A 391 2.91 -11.07 5.23
CA TYR A 391 2.36 -9.73 5.47
C TYR A 391 1.68 -9.58 6.83
N SER A 392 1.06 -10.65 7.36
CA SER A 392 0.51 -10.68 8.73
C SER A 392 1.55 -10.50 9.85
N ALA A 393 2.85 -10.52 9.55
CA ALA A 393 3.92 -10.25 10.51
C ALA A 393 4.42 -8.79 10.46
N ALA A 394 3.84 -7.94 9.61
CA ALA A 394 4.14 -6.51 9.61
C ALA A 394 3.60 -5.86 10.89
N LYS A 395 4.26 -4.78 11.33
CA LYS A 395 3.94 -4.10 12.58
C LYS A 395 3.82 -2.60 12.38
N LEU A 396 2.81 -2.04 13.02
CA LEU A 396 2.64 -0.61 13.24
C LEU A 396 2.98 -0.32 14.71
N LEU A 397 3.95 0.54 14.94
CA LEU A 397 4.46 0.86 16.27
C LEU A 397 4.35 2.37 16.48
N ASN A 398 4.13 2.79 17.72
CA ASN A 398 4.30 4.20 18.06
C ASN A 398 5.79 4.59 18.01
N THR A 399 6.08 5.87 18.20
CA THR A 399 7.47 6.40 18.18
C THR A 399 8.35 5.81 19.28
N GLU A 400 7.76 5.28 20.36
CA GLU A 400 8.46 4.61 21.47
C GLU A 400 8.71 3.12 21.20
N GLY A 401 8.03 2.53 20.18
CA GLY A 401 8.21 1.14 19.78
C GLY A 401 7.16 0.17 20.30
N TYR A 402 6.05 0.65 20.88
CA TYR A 402 4.92 -0.18 21.30
C TYR A 402 3.96 -0.43 20.13
N ASP A 403 3.36 -1.62 20.09
CA ASP A 403 2.39 -1.99 19.05
C ASP A 403 1.16 -1.08 19.11
N LEU A 404 0.77 -0.57 17.93
CA LEU A 404 -0.49 0.15 17.72
C LEU A 404 -1.63 -0.84 17.45
N ASN A 405 -2.89 -0.45 17.67
CA ASN A 405 -4.07 -1.28 17.43
C ASN A 405 -4.14 -1.83 15.98
N GLY A 406 -3.66 -1.06 15.01
CA GLY A 406 -3.56 -1.51 13.61
C GLY A 406 -2.68 -2.75 13.41
N THR A 407 -1.74 -3.06 14.31
CA THR A 407 -0.92 -4.29 14.27
C THR A 407 -1.79 -5.54 14.44
N ASN A 408 -2.79 -5.51 15.32
CA ASN A 408 -3.73 -6.62 15.50
C ASN A 408 -4.55 -6.84 14.23
N ALA A 409 -5.12 -5.78 13.64
CA ALA A 409 -5.86 -5.85 12.39
C ALA A 409 -5.00 -6.41 11.23
N ILE A 410 -3.70 -6.05 11.17
CA ILE A 410 -2.74 -6.62 10.23
C ILE A 410 -2.60 -8.13 10.43
N SER A 411 -2.38 -8.58 11.67
CA SER A 411 -2.15 -9.99 11.99
C SER A 411 -3.36 -10.88 11.68
N GLU A 412 -4.57 -10.34 11.83
CA GLU A 412 -5.83 -11.05 11.62
C GLU A 412 -6.27 -11.10 10.15
N THR A 413 -6.03 -10.03 9.39
CA THR A 413 -6.60 -9.87 8.05
C THR A 413 -5.59 -10.03 6.92
N LEU A 414 -4.29 -9.76 7.14
CA LEU A 414 -3.29 -9.95 6.09
C LEU A 414 -2.77 -11.39 6.04
N LYS A 415 -2.41 -11.84 4.83
CA LYS A 415 -1.96 -13.21 4.54
C LYS A 415 -0.44 -13.30 4.36
N GLY A 416 0.06 -14.53 4.27
CA GLY A 416 1.33 -14.82 3.62
C GLY A 416 1.18 -14.65 2.10
N VAL A 417 2.08 -13.86 1.52
CA VAL A 417 2.08 -13.56 0.08
C VAL A 417 3.12 -14.40 -0.62
N HIS A 418 2.68 -15.15 -1.62
CA HIS A 418 3.49 -16.01 -2.48
C HIS A 418 3.61 -15.36 -3.85
N THR A 419 4.85 -15.17 -4.31
CA THR A 419 5.11 -14.65 -5.65
C THR A 419 5.90 -15.67 -6.46
N PHE A 420 5.42 -15.96 -7.67
CA PHE A 420 6.08 -16.83 -8.64
C PHE A 420 6.44 -16.02 -9.89
N ARG A 421 7.67 -16.14 -10.35
CA ARG A 421 8.16 -15.47 -11.56
C ARG A 421 8.84 -16.50 -12.46
N VAL A 422 8.60 -16.37 -13.76
CA VAL A 422 9.34 -17.11 -14.80
C VAL A 422 9.72 -16.17 -15.91
N GLY A 423 10.93 -16.33 -16.42
CA GLY A 423 11.46 -15.46 -17.45
C GLY A 423 12.34 -16.21 -18.47
N MET A 424 12.31 -15.73 -19.70
CA MET A 424 13.10 -16.25 -20.81
C MET A 424 13.74 -15.08 -21.58
N GLU A 425 15.02 -15.22 -21.88
CA GLU A 425 15.75 -14.35 -22.82
C GLU A 425 16.39 -15.23 -23.90
N THR A 426 16.14 -14.94 -25.16
CA THR A 426 16.72 -15.67 -26.29
C THR A 426 17.48 -14.71 -27.23
N LYS A 427 18.73 -15.01 -27.52
CA LYS A 427 19.50 -14.30 -28.52
C LYS A 427 19.02 -14.75 -29.91
N VAL A 428 18.46 -13.82 -30.70
CA VAL A 428 18.04 -14.04 -32.08
C VAL A 428 19.25 -13.86 -33.02
N THR A 429 20.11 -12.90 -32.65
CA THR A 429 21.41 -12.67 -33.32
C THR A 429 22.46 -12.38 -32.23
N SER A 430 23.71 -12.13 -32.65
CA SER A 430 24.77 -11.69 -31.72
C SER A 430 24.47 -10.35 -31.06
N ALA A 431 23.62 -9.51 -31.66
CA ALA A 431 23.31 -8.17 -31.21
C ALA A 431 21.87 -8.05 -30.64
N PHE A 432 20.95 -8.89 -31.06
CA PHE A 432 19.52 -8.76 -30.69
C PHE A 432 19.03 -9.94 -29.86
N SER A 433 18.28 -9.62 -28.83
CA SER A 433 17.60 -10.57 -27.92
C SER A 433 16.12 -10.27 -27.82
N VAL A 434 15.30 -11.32 -27.65
CA VAL A 434 13.88 -11.23 -27.31
C VAL A 434 13.67 -11.80 -25.90
N ARG A 435 12.69 -11.28 -25.19
CA ARG A 435 12.37 -11.67 -23.82
C ARG A 435 10.89 -11.86 -23.64
N ALA A 436 10.53 -12.77 -22.75
CA ALA A 436 9.18 -12.96 -22.27
C ALA A 436 9.22 -13.31 -20.79
N GLY A 437 8.21 -12.87 -20.04
CA GLY A 437 8.11 -13.15 -18.62
C GLY A 437 6.69 -13.16 -18.11
N TYR A 438 6.50 -13.89 -17.02
CA TYR A 438 5.24 -13.96 -16.28
C TYR A 438 5.51 -13.86 -14.79
N ASN A 439 4.62 -13.15 -14.11
CA ASN A 439 4.63 -13.00 -12.65
C ASN A 439 3.21 -13.23 -12.11
N PHE A 440 3.13 -13.99 -11.02
CA PHE A 440 1.91 -14.19 -10.25
C PHE A 440 2.19 -13.86 -8.79
N ARG A 441 1.28 -13.08 -8.16
CA ARG A 441 1.28 -12.80 -6.72
C ARG A 441 -0.07 -13.16 -6.12
N SER A 442 -0.07 -13.93 -5.02
CA SER A 442 -1.30 -14.29 -4.31
C SER A 442 -1.98 -13.08 -3.66
N ALA A 443 -3.26 -13.23 -3.30
CA ALA A 443 -4.00 -12.18 -2.61
C ALA A 443 -3.37 -11.88 -1.24
N PRO A 444 -3.16 -10.58 -0.91
CA PRO A 444 -2.46 -10.18 0.32
C PRO A 444 -3.37 -10.07 1.54
N ILE A 445 -4.68 -10.06 1.35
CA ILE A 445 -5.68 -9.81 2.40
C ILE A 445 -6.79 -10.87 2.33
N THR A 446 -7.48 -11.13 3.44
CA THR A 446 -8.63 -12.04 3.48
C THR A 446 -9.83 -11.43 2.74
N ASP A 447 -10.74 -12.28 2.26
CA ASP A 447 -11.90 -11.82 1.49
C ASP A 447 -12.96 -11.13 2.36
N ASP A 448 -12.99 -11.47 3.64
CA ASP A 448 -13.88 -10.98 4.69
C ASP A 448 -13.28 -9.82 5.51
N ALA A 449 -12.10 -9.33 5.14
CA ALA A 449 -11.51 -8.18 5.82
C ALA A 449 -12.37 -6.92 5.63
N PHE A 450 -12.53 -6.18 6.71
CA PHE A 450 -13.21 -4.90 6.72
C PHE A 450 -12.40 -3.83 7.48
N LYS A 451 -12.73 -2.57 7.26
CA LYS A 451 -12.05 -1.44 7.90
C LYS A 451 -12.85 -0.99 9.13
N ASN A 452 -12.37 -1.38 10.30
CA ASN A 452 -12.98 -0.95 11.56
C ASN A 452 -12.32 0.36 12.04
N ILE A 453 -12.87 1.50 11.63
CA ILE A 453 -12.34 2.83 11.98
C ILE A 453 -12.36 3.04 13.49
N MET A 454 -13.45 2.67 14.16
CA MET A 454 -13.63 2.94 15.59
C MET A 454 -12.59 2.24 16.48
N VAL A 455 -12.20 1.00 16.14
CA VAL A 455 -11.26 0.22 16.96
C VAL A 455 -9.80 0.48 16.59
N THR A 456 -9.53 0.67 15.30
CA THR A 456 -8.16 0.80 14.80
C THR A 456 -7.71 2.24 14.64
N ASP A 457 -8.65 3.19 14.49
CA ASP A 457 -8.32 4.55 14.11
C ASP A 457 -9.50 5.53 14.36
N GLU A 458 -9.54 6.17 15.50
CA GLU A 458 -10.59 7.14 15.86
C GLU A 458 -10.46 8.48 15.09
N THR A 459 -9.27 8.80 14.59
CA THR A 459 -8.98 10.09 13.94
C THR A 459 -9.16 10.06 12.42
N ARG A 460 -9.23 8.86 11.83
CA ARG A 460 -9.47 8.69 10.38
C ARG A 460 -10.92 8.97 10.02
N THR A 461 -11.07 9.63 8.89
CA THR A 461 -12.38 10.00 8.33
C THR A 461 -12.65 9.37 6.97
N ASP A 462 -11.72 8.57 6.45
CA ASP A 462 -11.86 7.84 5.20
C ASP A 462 -12.44 6.43 5.44
N PRO A 463 -13.75 6.20 5.26
CA PRO A 463 -14.40 4.93 5.60
C PRO A 463 -14.14 3.82 4.59
N GLU A 464 -13.79 4.18 3.36
CA GLU A 464 -13.66 3.27 2.25
C GLU A 464 -12.45 2.32 2.38
N TYR A 465 -12.59 1.13 1.78
CA TYR A 465 -11.54 0.11 1.73
C TYR A 465 -11.65 -0.79 0.49
N MET A 466 -10.57 -1.51 0.19
CA MET A 466 -10.49 -2.35 -0.99
C MET A 466 -9.77 -3.68 -0.69
N ASN A 467 -10.46 -4.81 -0.86
CA ASN A 467 -9.90 -6.14 -0.69
C ASN A 467 -9.28 -6.63 -2.00
N LEU A 468 -7.95 -6.60 -2.06
CA LEU A 468 -7.17 -6.96 -3.23
C LEU A 468 -7.16 -8.49 -3.43
N LYS A 469 -7.39 -8.94 -4.65
CA LYS A 469 -7.23 -10.33 -5.07
C LYS A 469 -5.81 -10.59 -5.60
N SER A 470 -5.58 -11.76 -6.15
CA SER A 470 -4.29 -12.09 -6.80
C SER A 470 -3.98 -11.12 -7.94
N ARG A 471 -2.68 -10.88 -8.14
CA ARG A 471 -2.15 -9.99 -9.18
C ARG A 471 -1.29 -10.80 -10.15
N GLN A 472 -1.41 -10.49 -11.44
CA GLN A 472 -0.65 -11.15 -12.50
C GLN A 472 -0.04 -10.11 -13.43
N ALA A 473 1.14 -10.43 -13.96
CA ALA A 473 1.77 -9.60 -14.98
C ALA A 473 2.38 -10.46 -16.07
N VAL A 474 2.19 -10.02 -17.31
CA VAL A 474 2.84 -10.57 -18.50
C VAL A 474 3.75 -9.50 -19.07
N SER A 475 4.95 -9.86 -19.48
CA SER A 475 5.91 -8.93 -20.06
C SER A 475 6.61 -9.51 -21.28
N VAL A 476 6.98 -8.62 -22.20
CA VAL A 476 7.80 -8.90 -23.37
C VAL A 476 8.86 -7.82 -23.50
N GLY A 477 10.00 -8.16 -24.11
CA GLY A 477 11.08 -7.20 -24.29
C GLY A 477 11.95 -7.49 -25.51
N LEU A 478 12.59 -6.43 -25.99
CA LEU A 478 13.60 -6.48 -27.04
C LEU A 478 14.87 -5.83 -26.53
N GLY A 479 16.02 -6.40 -26.86
CA GLY A 479 17.32 -5.85 -26.47
C GLY A 479 18.27 -5.78 -27.62
N TYR A 480 19.02 -4.69 -27.69
CA TYR A 480 20.16 -4.50 -28.54
C TYR A 480 21.44 -4.40 -27.72
N ARG A 481 22.46 -5.15 -28.06
CA ARG A 481 23.77 -5.11 -27.40
C ARG A 481 24.87 -4.86 -28.41
N GLY A 482 25.44 -3.65 -28.38
CA GLY A 482 26.66 -3.29 -29.08
C GLY A 482 27.92 -3.63 -28.29
N ARG A 483 29.07 -3.14 -28.71
CA ARG A 483 30.37 -3.36 -28.01
C ARG A 483 30.46 -2.62 -26.70
N VAL A 484 29.96 -1.39 -26.62
CA VAL A 484 30.00 -0.50 -25.48
C VAL A 484 28.58 -0.16 -25.03
N ILE A 485 27.71 0.22 -25.96
CA ILE A 485 26.36 0.69 -25.67
C ILE A 485 25.35 -0.44 -25.89
N TYR A 486 24.34 -0.50 -25.01
CA TYR A 486 23.17 -1.36 -25.20
C TYR A 486 21.88 -0.56 -24.96
N ALA A 487 20.80 -1.04 -25.55
CA ALA A 487 19.47 -0.46 -25.39
C ALA A 487 18.42 -1.57 -25.28
N ASP A 488 17.51 -1.43 -24.37
CA ASP A 488 16.42 -2.38 -24.12
C ASP A 488 15.08 -1.64 -24.09
N ILE A 489 14.04 -2.28 -24.63
CA ILE A 489 12.66 -1.86 -24.48
C ILE A 489 11.84 -3.02 -23.93
N ALA A 490 10.91 -2.75 -23.01
CA ALA A 490 9.98 -3.73 -22.51
C ALA A 490 8.57 -3.16 -22.42
N TYR A 491 7.60 -4.02 -22.65
CA TYR A 491 6.20 -3.79 -22.36
C TYR A 491 5.74 -4.77 -21.30
N LYS A 492 5.03 -4.26 -20.26
CA LYS A 492 4.41 -5.04 -19.20
C LYS A 492 2.93 -4.72 -19.13
N TYR A 493 2.12 -5.77 -19.13
CA TYR A 493 0.70 -5.72 -18.79
C TYR A 493 0.49 -6.38 -17.44
N ASP A 494 0.00 -5.62 -16.47
CA ASP A 494 -0.19 -6.00 -15.07
C ASP A 494 -1.67 -5.80 -14.73
N PHE A 495 -2.31 -6.82 -14.15
CA PHE A 495 -3.73 -6.77 -13.86
C PHE A 495 -4.07 -7.49 -12.55
N TYR A 496 -5.07 -6.97 -11.86
CA TYR A 496 -5.65 -7.56 -10.67
C TYR A 496 -7.12 -7.17 -10.52
N LYS A 497 -7.85 -7.96 -9.74
CA LYS A 497 -9.22 -7.67 -9.31
C LYS A 497 -9.23 -7.25 -7.86
N ALA A 498 -10.28 -6.55 -7.46
CA ALA A 498 -10.52 -6.16 -6.08
C ALA A 498 -12.00 -6.02 -5.80
N ASP A 499 -12.36 -6.09 -4.52
CA ASP A 499 -13.69 -5.78 -4.01
C ASP A 499 -13.59 -4.45 -3.25
N PHE A 500 -14.27 -3.42 -3.77
CA PHE A 500 -14.31 -2.09 -3.18
C PHE A 500 -15.58 -1.90 -2.36
N TYR A 501 -15.44 -1.26 -1.20
CA TYR A 501 -16.52 -0.87 -0.30
C TYR A 501 -16.37 0.61 0.03
N PRO A 502 -17.43 1.44 -0.17
CA PRO A 502 -17.38 2.86 0.15
C PRO A 502 -17.36 3.12 1.66
N PHE A 503 -17.91 2.20 2.44
CA PHE A 503 -17.92 2.19 3.91
C PHE A 503 -18.30 0.79 4.41
N ASP A 504 -18.16 0.54 5.71
CA ASP A 504 -18.62 -0.68 6.37
C ASP A 504 -20.10 -0.56 6.70
N GLY A 505 -20.96 -1.16 5.89
CA GLY A 505 -22.41 -1.18 6.10
C GLY A 505 -22.87 -2.22 7.13
N GLY A 506 -21.97 -3.04 7.69
CA GLY A 506 -22.32 -4.17 8.55
C GLY A 506 -22.86 -5.38 7.78
N ILE A 507 -23.34 -6.38 8.53
CA ILE A 507 -23.90 -7.62 8.02
C ILE A 507 -25.32 -7.85 8.53
N ASP A 508 -26.15 -8.51 7.73
CA ASP A 508 -27.49 -8.95 8.11
C ASP A 508 -27.43 -10.22 8.99
N GLN A 509 -28.59 -10.67 9.49
CA GLN A 509 -28.71 -11.89 10.31
C GLN A 509 -28.28 -13.17 9.56
N SER A 510 -28.19 -13.13 8.24
CA SER A 510 -27.77 -14.26 7.39
C SER A 510 -26.28 -14.18 7.04
N GLY A 511 -25.55 -13.16 7.52
CA GLY A 511 -24.14 -12.95 7.25
C GLY A 511 -23.84 -12.24 5.93
N ASN A 512 -24.86 -11.70 5.23
CA ASN A 512 -24.64 -10.92 4.02
C ASN A 512 -24.31 -9.47 4.36
N LEU A 513 -23.38 -8.88 3.58
CA LEU A 513 -23.05 -7.46 3.71
C LEU A 513 -24.24 -6.60 3.26
N PHE A 514 -24.63 -5.61 4.06
CA PHE A 514 -25.67 -4.63 3.70
C PHE A 514 -25.25 -3.80 2.48
N VAL A 515 -23.96 -3.46 2.38
CA VAL A 515 -23.38 -2.79 1.21
C VAL A 515 -22.60 -3.82 0.39
N PRO A 516 -23.11 -4.27 -0.76
CA PRO A 516 -22.43 -5.27 -1.57
C PRO A 516 -21.14 -4.70 -2.17
N ALA A 517 -20.17 -5.59 -2.38
CA ALA A 517 -18.89 -5.23 -2.97
C ALA A 517 -19.05 -4.68 -4.39
N THR A 518 -18.47 -3.52 -4.65
CA THR A 518 -18.24 -3.02 -6.01
C THR A 518 -17.06 -3.79 -6.60
N LYS A 519 -17.30 -4.48 -7.74
CA LYS A 519 -16.23 -5.22 -8.42
C LYS A 519 -15.32 -4.29 -9.17
N VAL A 520 -14.01 -4.41 -8.92
CA VAL A 520 -12.99 -3.56 -9.53
C VAL A 520 -12.00 -4.40 -10.31
N THR A 521 -11.68 -3.96 -11.52
CA THR A 521 -10.59 -4.49 -12.34
C THR A 521 -9.59 -3.38 -12.58
N ASN A 522 -8.33 -3.62 -12.19
CA ASN A 522 -7.23 -2.72 -12.45
C ASN A 522 -6.32 -3.31 -13.51
N GLU A 523 -5.99 -2.51 -14.53
CA GLU A 523 -5.09 -2.85 -15.63
C GLU A 523 -4.00 -1.78 -15.70
N ARG A 524 -2.74 -2.19 -15.74
CA ARG A 524 -1.60 -1.28 -15.89
C ARG A 524 -0.76 -1.69 -17.08
N HIS A 525 -0.62 -0.77 -18.02
CA HIS A 525 0.26 -0.88 -19.17
C HIS A 525 1.51 -0.06 -18.90
N GLN A 526 2.68 -0.67 -18.95
CA GLN A 526 3.96 0.00 -18.74
C GLN A 526 4.90 -0.29 -19.91
N VAL A 527 5.45 0.77 -20.50
CA VAL A 527 6.55 0.70 -21.44
C VAL A 527 7.80 1.25 -20.76
N LEU A 528 8.90 0.51 -20.83
CA LEU A 528 10.19 0.90 -20.27
C LEU A 528 11.23 0.94 -21.37
N PHE A 529 12.10 1.93 -21.29
CA PHE A 529 13.26 2.07 -22.17
C PHE A 529 14.51 2.26 -21.32
N THR A 530 15.50 1.39 -21.51
CA THR A 530 16.80 1.42 -20.84
C THR A 530 17.90 1.71 -21.82
N LEU A 531 18.77 2.64 -21.47
CA LEU A 531 20.08 2.85 -22.12
C LEU A 531 21.18 2.50 -21.13
N GLY A 532 22.18 1.77 -21.59
CA GLY A 532 23.32 1.41 -20.75
C GLY A 532 24.62 1.32 -21.53
N ALA A 533 25.72 1.25 -20.79
CA ALA A 533 27.07 1.14 -21.30
C ALA A 533 27.93 0.20 -20.47
N HIS A 534 28.71 -0.65 -21.15
CA HIS A 534 29.77 -1.46 -20.55
C HIS A 534 31.13 -0.82 -20.83
N PHE A 535 32.02 -0.74 -19.81
CA PHE A 535 33.36 -0.14 -19.98
C PHE A 535 34.39 -0.74 -19.01
#